data_bacddd5c6c0f093ea44aabba4080a2e5
#
_entry.id   bacddd5c6c0f093ea44aabba4080a2e5
#
_cell.length_a   1.000
_cell.length_b   1.000
_cell.length_c   1.000
_cell.angle_alpha   90.00
_cell.angle_beta   90.00
_cell.angle_gamma   90.00
#
_symmetry.space_group_name_H-M   'P 1'
#
loop_
_entity.id
_entity.type
_entity.pdbx_description
1 polymer ?
#
loop_
_entity_poly.entity_id
_entity_poly.type
_entity_poly.pdbx_seq_one_letter_code
_entity_poly.pdbx_strand_id
1 'polypeptide(L)'
;PVALIDEFQDTSPLQYRLFDRIYRTADNDPHSALLLIGDPKQSIYGFRGADIHSYLRARSATEGRHYVLGTNYRSTKELVHAVNQWFAQAEQRAGEGAFLFQTWKEGVAQNPLPFEPVHARGRTERFVAGEQRVPAITLAWHADEDGGPLASQDLQRHLAQCCAEQIVQWLNDASVGFAEPDGTFDRLRPRDIAILVRTGREATAVRRQLQRRGVASVYLSDKESVFTSSEAQDLLYWLRAVATPLDSRAVRAGLATRLMGLSLEVLAFLAADDEAFDDQSEVLRTLHVVWQRQGVLAMLRQTLHRMGLPARWLSDVGGERRLTNFLHLAELLQNASAELEGEQSLIRWLSTQIQAPGAGTDEQVVRLESDADLVKVVTVHKSKGLEYPVVFLPFSADFRAVERRGTPFVRVPQVDGERELRLDYSDEELAYADRERLREDLRLFYVALTRPRHALWMGWGPLRKGNSKSCVNERSGSGYLLSGDAPIGAAEWRSRLDAFAEATPDLQCLNAPSTVG
;
A
#
# COMPACT_ATOMS: atom_id res chain seq x y z
N PRO A 1 27.79 22.18 -20.04
CA PRO A 1 27.39 21.00 -19.26
C PRO A 1 26.01 20.47 -19.72
N VAL A 2 25.79 19.16 -19.55
CA VAL A 2 24.51 18.51 -19.85
C VAL A 2 24.05 17.75 -18.61
N ALA A 3 22.78 17.88 -18.23
CA ALA A 3 22.16 17.09 -17.19
C ALA A 3 20.82 16.53 -17.66
N LEU A 4 20.51 15.34 -17.15
CA LEU A 4 19.23 14.65 -17.34
C LEU A 4 18.71 14.30 -15.96
N ILE A 5 17.50 14.75 -15.65
CA ILE A 5 16.86 14.54 -14.35
C ILE A 5 15.60 13.73 -14.60
N ASP A 6 15.63 12.49 -14.15
CA ASP A 6 14.47 11.59 -14.19
C ASP A 6 13.59 11.78 -12.96
N GLU A 7 12.32 11.38 -13.08
CA GLU A 7 11.29 11.55 -12.02
C GLU A 7 11.23 13.00 -11.48
N PHE A 8 11.39 13.99 -12.38
CA PHE A 8 11.50 15.40 -12.01
C PHE A 8 10.31 15.92 -11.20
N GLN A 9 9.12 15.33 -11.32
CA GLN A 9 7.94 15.70 -10.53
C GLN A 9 8.10 15.42 -9.03
N ASP A 10 9.13 14.66 -8.62
CA ASP A 10 9.43 14.38 -7.20
C ASP A 10 10.54 15.32 -6.64
N THR A 11 10.92 16.32 -7.42
CA THR A 11 11.96 17.29 -7.05
C THR A 11 11.41 18.30 -6.03
N SER A 12 12.23 18.61 -5.02
CA SER A 12 11.91 19.65 -4.03
C SER A 12 12.16 21.06 -4.59
N PRO A 13 11.56 22.11 -4.00
CA PRO A 13 11.80 23.50 -4.39
C PRO A 13 13.28 23.88 -4.36
N LEU A 14 14.02 23.40 -3.37
CA LEU A 14 15.46 23.68 -3.25
C LEU A 14 16.27 23.03 -4.38
N GLN A 15 15.97 21.77 -4.72
CA GLN A 15 16.64 21.09 -5.82
C GLN A 15 16.36 21.79 -7.14
N TYR A 16 15.10 22.17 -7.43
CA TYR A 16 14.80 22.92 -8.64
C TYR A 16 15.53 24.26 -8.69
N ARG A 17 15.57 25.04 -7.61
CA ARG A 17 16.34 26.30 -7.56
C ARG A 17 17.83 26.09 -7.84
N LEU A 18 18.43 24.99 -7.38
CA LEU A 18 19.82 24.66 -7.68
C LEU A 18 20.02 24.38 -9.18
N PHE A 19 19.14 23.59 -9.79
CA PHE A 19 19.21 23.31 -11.22
C PHE A 19 18.99 24.57 -12.06
N ASP A 20 17.99 25.37 -11.72
CA ASP A 20 17.70 26.63 -12.41
C ASP A 20 18.86 27.63 -12.30
N ARG A 21 19.52 27.70 -11.14
CA ARG A 21 20.73 28.54 -10.95
C ARG A 21 21.90 28.12 -11.84
N ILE A 22 22.07 26.81 -12.07
CA ILE A 22 23.18 26.29 -12.87
C ILE A 22 22.87 26.38 -14.37
N TYR A 23 21.64 26.00 -14.76
CA TYR A 23 21.27 25.82 -16.17
C TYR A 23 20.45 26.98 -16.74
N ARG A 24 19.96 27.90 -15.91
CA ARG A 24 19.13 29.05 -16.32
C ARG A 24 17.99 28.62 -17.24
N THR A 25 17.07 27.85 -16.69
CA THR A 25 16.04 27.07 -17.41
C THR A 25 15.22 27.91 -18.41
N ALA A 26 14.93 29.18 -18.06
CA ALA A 26 14.18 30.09 -18.93
C ALA A 26 15.02 30.61 -20.10
N ASP A 27 16.34 30.83 -19.90
CA ASP A 27 17.23 31.48 -20.89
C ASP A 27 17.57 30.57 -22.07
N ASN A 28 17.47 29.24 -21.91
CA ASN A 28 17.82 28.22 -22.91
C ASN A 28 19.23 28.44 -23.50
N ASP A 29 20.25 28.51 -22.64
CA ASP A 29 21.64 28.76 -23.02
C ASP A 29 22.17 27.68 -23.99
N PRO A 30 22.68 28.05 -25.19
CA PRO A 30 23.17 27.09 -26.18
C PRO A 30 24.41 26.31 -25.73
N HIS A 31 25.09 26.73 -24.65
CA HIS A 31 26.28 26.05 -24.13
C HIS A 31 25.97 25.04 -23.01
N SER A 32 24.70 24.88 -22.66
CA SER A 32 24.25 23.91 -21.64
C SER A 32 22.93 23.27 -22.04
N ALA A 33 22.67 22.07 -21.53
CA ALA A 33 21.38 21.40 -21.74
C ALA A 33 20.89 20.78 -20.42
N LEU A 34 19.61 21.01 -20.12
CA LEU A 34 18.90 20.40 -19.01
C LEU A 34 17.66 19.68 -19.56
N LEU A 35 17.62 18.35 -19.42
CA LEU A 35 16.48 17.53 -19.78
C LEU A 35 15.75 17.14 -18.49
N LEU A 36 14.49 17.58 -18.37
CA LEU A 36 13.62 17.27 -17.24
C LEU A 36 12.62 16.23 -17.70
N ILE A 37 12.74 15.01 -17.14
CA ILE A 37 11.88 13.88 -17.49
C ILE A 37 10.96 13.61 -16.30
N GLY A 38 9.65 13.57 -16.55
CA GLY A 38 8.68 13.31 -15.49
C GLY A 38 7.23 13.44 -15.93
N ASP A 39 6.35 12.85 -15.14
CA ASP A 39 4.90 12.96 -15.30
C ASP A 39 4.29 13.65 -14.06
N PRO A 40 3.82 14.90 -14.17
CA PRO A 40 3.25 15.63 -13.03
C PRO A 40 2.01 14.94 -12.43
N LYS A 41 1.30 14.12 -13.21
CA LYS A 41 0.18 13.30 -12.72
C LYS A 41 0.63 12.21 -11.74
N GLN A 42 1.93 11.91 -11.69
CA GLN A 42 2.55 10.95 -10.77
C GLN A 42 3.30 11.62 -9.60
N SER A 43 3.12 12.92 -9.38
CA SER A 43 3.69 13.66 -8.24
C SER A 43 2.91 13.33 -6.96
N ILE A 44 3.39 12.36 -6.18
CA ILE A 44 2.74 11.83 -4.97
C ILE A 44 3.64 11.80 -3.74
N TYR A 45 4.84 12.40 -3.81
CA TYR A 45 5.80 12.43 -2.69
C TYR A 45 5.86 13.78 -1.96
N GLY A 46 4.72 14.50 -1.88
CA GLY A 46 4.62 15.77 -1.17
C GLY A 46 5.09 15.67 0.29
N PHE A 47 4.85 14.56 0.96
CA PHE A 47 5.30 14.29 2.33
C PHE A 47 6.84 14.09 2.46
N ARG A 48 7.56 13.85 1.35
CA ARG A 48 9.04 13.78 1.26
C ARG A 48 9.67 15.10 0.81
N GLY A 49 8.87 16.15 0.64
CA GLY A 49 9.34 17.47 0.21
C GLY A 49 9.29 17.71 -1.30
N ALA A 50 8.74 16.78 -2.09
CA ALA A 50 8.41 17.04 -3.49
C ALA A 50 7.33 18.12 -3.58
N ASP A 51 7.41 18.97 -4.60
CA ASP A 51 6.46 20.05 -4.79
C ASP A 51 6.03 20.18 -6.25
N ILE A 52 4.77 19.88 -6.50
CA ILE A 52 4.17 19.96 -7.83
C ILE A 52 4.27 21.39 -8.41
N HIS A 53 4.21 22.42 -7.58
CA HIS A 53 4.30 23.79 -8.06
C HIS A 53 5.71 24.13 -8.60
N SER A 54 6.75 23.49 -8.07
CA SER A 54 8.10 23.58 -8.63
C SER A 54 8.20 22.96 -10.02
N TYR A 55 7.52 21.81 -10.23
CA TYR A 55 7.38 21.22 -11.56
C TYR A 55 6.63 22.17 -12.53
N LEU A 56 5.50 22.74 -12.09
CA LEU A 56 4.71 23.63 -12.92
C LEU A 56 5.46 24.93 -13.28
N ARG A 57 6.29 25.48 -12.36
CA ARG A 57 7.18 26.60 -12.65
C ARG A 57 8.23 26.23 -13.71
N ALA A 58 8.86 25.06 -13.58
CA ALA A 58 9.82 24.58 -14.56
C ALA A 58 9.17 24.39 -15.94
N ARG A 59 7.95 23.81 -15.95
CA ARG A 59 7.16 23.66 -17.19
C ARG A 59 6.86 25.00 -17.85
N SER A 60 6.47 26.02 -17.09
CA SER A 60 6.25 27.36 -17.62
C SER A 60 7.56 27.98 -18.14
N ALA A 61 8.67 27.82 -17.42
CA ALA A 61 9.98 28.33 -17.86
C ALA A 61 10.51 27.64 -19.13
N THR A 62 10.01 26.46 -19.47
CA THR A 62 10.39 25.67 -20.65
C THR A 62 9.31 25.66 -21.73
N GLU A 63 8.39 26.63 -21.74
CA GLU A 63 7.29 26.70 -22.72
C GLU A 63 7.81 26.62 -24.16
N GLY A 64 7.09 25.88 -25.02
CA GLY A 64 7.49 25.60 -26.41
C GLY A 64 8.56 24.53 -26.58
N ARG A 65 9.10 23.94 -25.49
CA ARG A 65 10.16 22.91 -25.52
C ARG A 65 9.70 21.59 -24.87
N HIS A 66 8.39 21.30 -24.89
CA HIS A 66 7.84 20.10 -24.30
C HIS A 66 7.68 18.98 -25.32
N TYR A 67 8.04 17.77 -24.90
CA TYR A 67 7.85 16.54 -25.66
C TYR A 67 7.03 15.57 -24.82
N VAL A 68 6.04 14.92 -25.43
CA VAL A 68 5.12 14.01 -24.73
C VAL A 68 5.29 12.59 -25.28
N LEU A 69 5.44 11.62 -24.37
CA LEU A 69 5.38 10.19 -24.70
C LEU A 69 3.90 9.76 -24.65
N GLY A 70 3.19 9.90 -25.77
CA GLY A 70 1.75 9.71 -25.87
C GLY A 70 1.28 8.26 -26.01
N THR A 71 2.17 7.24 -26.02
CA THR A 71 1.78 5.85 -26.23
C THR A 71 2.12 4.97 -25.04
N ASN A 72 1.10 4.28 -24.50
CA ASN A 72 1.24 3.29 -23.44
C ASN A 72 1.52 1.91 -24.04
N TYR A 73 2.64 1.30 -23.61
CA TYR A 73 3.08 -0.04 -24.01
C TYR A 73 2.89 -1.08 -22.89
N ARG A 74 2.48 -0.66 -21.70
CA ARG A 74 2.40 -1.48 -20.49
C ARG A 74 1.15 -2.31 -20.43
N SER A 75 0.00 -1.66 -20.66
CA SER A 75 -1.32 -2.21 -20.33
C SER A 75 -2.11 -2.58 -21.58
N THR A 76 -3.16 -3.38 -21.38
CA THR A 76 -4.12 -3.71 -22.46
C THR A 76 -4.83 -2.45 -22.97
N LYS A 77 -5.32 -2.49 -24.21
CA LYS A 77 -6.02 -1.35 -24.84
C LYS A 77 -7.25 -0.93 -24.04
N GLU A 78 -7.98 -1.91 -23.58
CA GLU A 78 -9.24 -1.76 -22.87
C GLU A 78 -9.03 -1.09 -21.51
N LEU A 79 -7.97 -1.48 -20.80
CA LEU A 79 -7.63 -0.86 -19.52
C LEU A 79 -7.21 0.61 -19.71
N VAL A 80 -6.36 0.89 -20.71
CA VAL A 80 -5.95 2.26 -21.01
C VAL A 80 -7.17 3.10 -21.40
N HIS A 81 -8.08 2.56 -22.23
CA HIS A 81 -9.31 3.25 -22.63
C HIS A 81 -10.19 3.56 -21.40
N ALA A 82 -10.44 2.58 -20.52
CA ALA A 82 -11.26 2.78 -19.33
C ALA A 82 -10.65 3.84 -18.37
N VAL A 83 -9.32 3.83 -18.19
CA VAL A 83 -8.62 4.84 -17.38
C VAL A 83 -8.71 6.22 -18.03
N ASN A 84 -8.52 6.32 -19.35
CA ASN A 84 -8.70 7.57 -20.08
C ASN A 84 -10.11 8.15 -19.89
N GLN A 85 -11.16 7.32 -19.99
CA GLN A 85 -12.54 7.76 -19.80
C GLN A 85 -12.79 8.34 -18.40
N TRP A 86 -12.20 7.70 -17.36
CA TRP A 86 -12.34 8.14 -15.97
C TRP A 86 -11.87 9.59 -15.75
N PHE A 87 -10.75 9.96 -16.35
CA PHE A 87 -10.18 11.30 -16.22
C PHE A 87 -10.75 12.29 -17.27
N ALA A 88 -10.98 11.84 -18.50
CA ALA A 88 -11.46 12.71 -19.57
C ALA A 88 -12.85 13.31 -19.28
N GLN A 89 -13.76 12.53 -18.69
CA GLN A 89 -15.08 13.07 -18.29
C GLN A 89 -14.97 14.19 -17.24
N ALA A 90 -14.02 14.08 -16.33
CA ALA A 90 -13.78 15.09 -15.31
C ALA A 90 -13.08 16.33 -15.89
N GLU A 91 -12.17 16.14 -16.85
CA GLU A 91 -11.48 17.22 -17.54
C GLU A 91 -12.43 18.04 -18.41
N GLN A 92 -13.39 17.39 -19.06
CA GLN A 92 -14.38 18.05 -19.91
C GLN A 92 -15.51 18.73 -19.13
N ARG A 93 -15.70 18.39 -17.87
CA ARG A 93 -16.72 19.01 -17.02
C ARG A 93 -16.33 20.44 -16.67
N ALA A 94 -17.31 21.34 -16.64
CA ALA A 94 -17.10 22.70 -16.15
C ALA A 94 -16.57 22.67 -14.70
N GLY A 95 -15.43 23.33 -14.45
CA GLY A 95 -14.81 23.36 -13.13
C GLY A 95 -13.29 23.50 -13.19
N GLU A 96 -12.60 22.86 -12.26
CA GLU A 96 -11.14 22.95 -12.09
C GLU A 96 -10.36 21.84 -12.81
N GLY A 97 -11.00 21.08 -13.71
CA GLY A 97 -10.39 19.97 -14.46
C GLY A 97 -10.20 18.71 -13.62
N ALA A 98 -9.63 17.67 -14.22
CA ALA A 98 -9.48 16.36 -13.60
C ALA A 98 -8.52 16.37 -12.38
N PHE A 99 -7.55 17.27 -12.34
CA PHE A 99 -6.55 17.39 -11.26
C PHE A 99 -6.67 18.66 -10.42
N LEU A 100 -7.76 19.45 -10.59
CA LEU A 100 -8.05 20.66 -9.82
C LEU A 100 -7.04 21.81 -9.99
N PHE A 101 -6.43 21.94 -11.16
CA PHE A 101 -5.49 23.02 -11.47
C PHE A 101 -6.02 24.03 -12.49
N GLN A 102 -7.17 23.77 -13.10
CA GLN A 102 -7.77 24.70 -14.04
C GLN A 102 -8.26 25.96 -13.32
N THR A 103 -7.88 27.10 -13.85
CA THR A 103 -8.33 28.42 -13.40
C THR A 103 -8.90 29.19 -14.58
N TRP A 104 -9.69 30.22 -14.30
CA TRP A 104 -10.29 31.08 -15.31
C TRP A 104 -9.73 32.50 -15.17
N LYS A 105 -9.08 33.00 -16.20
CA LYS A 105 -8.62 34.40 -16.28
C LYS A 105 -9.26 35.03 -17.49
N GLU A 106 -9.97 36.14 -17.28
CA GLU A 106 -10.66 36.91 -18.33
C GLU A 106 -11.56 36.04 -19.26
N GLY A 107 -12.20 35.00 -18.67
CA GLY A 107 -13.06 34.09 -19.43
C GLY A 107 -12.32 32.97 -20.21
N VAL A 108 -10.97 32.92 -20.10
CA VAL A 108 -10.16 31.87 -20.73
C VAL A 108 -9.73 30.87 -19.70
N ALA A 109 -9.97 29.58 -19.96
CA ALA A 109 -9.50 28.50 -19.14
C ALA A 109 -7.97 28.35 -19.24
N GLN A 110 -7.29 28.33 -18.11
CA GLN A 110 -5.87 28.04 -18.00
C GLN A 110 -5.68 26.81 -17.13
N ASN A 111 -5.24 25.70 -17.71
CA ASN A 111 -4.96 24.47 -16.96
C ASN A 111 -3.47 24.11 -17.10
N PRO A 112 -2.64 24.34 -16.08
CA PRO A 112 -1.23 23.97 -16.13
C PRO A 112 -1.00 22.45 -16.04
N LEU A 113 -2.02 21.67 -15.65
CA LEU A 113 -1.99 20.22 -15.54
C LEU A 113 -3.24 19.59 -16.17
N PRO A 114 -3.44 19.71 -17.50
CA PRO A 114 -4.58 19.10 -18.18
C PRO A 114 -4.41 17.57 -18.23
N PHE A 115 -5.53 16.86 -18.22
CA PHE A 115 -5.53 15.46 -18.55
C PHE A 115 -5.55 15.29 -20.08
N GLU A 116 -4.50 14.70 -20.61
CA GLU A 116 -4.40 14.30 -22.02
C GLU A 116 -4.49 12.77 -22.11
N PRO A 117 -5.46 12.21 -22.85
CA PRO A 117 -5.59 10.78 -23.06
C PRO A 117 -4.35 10.22 -23.76
N VAL A 118 -3.89 9.04 -23.32
CA VAL A 118 -2.76 8.35 -23.96
C VAL A 118 -3.26 7.29 -24.93
N HIS A 119 -2.52 7.08 -26.02
CA HIS A 119 -2.79 5.98 -26.95
C HIS A 119 -2.28 4.67 -26.37
N ALA A 120 -3.04 3.59 -26.54
CA ALA A 120 -2.61 2.27 -26.16
C ALA A 120 -2.07 1.51 -27.37
N ARG A 121 -0.80 1.07 -27.32
CA ARG A 121 -0.34 0.01 -28.22
C ARG A 121 -1.09 -1.29 -27.93
N GLY A 122 -1.29 -1.58 -26.64
CA GLY A 122 -1.96 -2.76 -26.11
C GLY A 122 -1.03 -3.98 -26.05
N ARG A 123 -1.43 -4.92 -25.23
CA ARG A 123 -0.82 -6.26 -25.12
C ARG A 123 -1.63 -7.24 -25.94
N THR A 124 -1.01 -8.33 -26.35
CA THR A 124 -1.66 -9.41 -27.10
C THR A 124 -2.39 -10.38 -26.17
N GLU A 125 -1.81 -10.64 -25.01
CA GLU A 125 -2.36 -11.51 -23.99
C GLU A 125 -3.65 -10.93 -23.37
N ARG A 126 -4.63 -11.78 -23.11
CA ARG A 126 -5.93 -11.42 -22.52
C ARG A 126 -6.12 -12.12 -21.19
N PHE A 127 -6.62 -11.40 -20.19
CA PHE A 127 -7.01 -12.00 -18.93
C PHE A 127 -8.42 -12.57 -19.07
N VAL A 128 -8.58 -13.88 -18.79
CA VAL A 128 -9.80 -14.65 -19.05
C VAL A 128 -10.20 -15.50 -17.86
N ALA A 129 -11.48 -15.82 -17.77
CA ALA A 129 -12.06 -16.83 -16.89
C ALA A 129 -12.84 -17.83 -17.77
N GLY A 130 -12.26 -18.97 -18.04
CA GLY A 130 -12.73 -19.89 -19.07
C GLY A 130 -12.63 -19.25 -20.46
N GLU A 131 -13.74 -19.29 -21.21
CA GLU A 131 -13.84 -18.65 -22.54
C GLU A 131 -14.17 -17.15 -22.47
N GLN A 132 -14.56 -16.66 -21.28
CA GLN A 132 -14.98 -15.28 -21.12
C GLN A 132 -13.80 -14.38 -20.75
N ARG A 133 -13.74 -13.22 -21.39
CA ARG A 133 -12.79 -12.18 -21.02
C ARG A 133 -13.23 -11.50 -19.73
N VAL A 134 -12.32 -11.35 -18.77
CA VAL A 134 -12.55 -10.56 -17.57
C VAL A 134 -12.53 -9.08 -17.97
N PRO A 135 -13.52 -8.25 -17.52
CA PRO A 135 -13.51 -6.81 -17.77
C PRO A 135 -12.22 -6.15 -17.29
N ALA A 136 -11.75 -5.14 -18.03
CA ALA A 136 -10.53 -4.41 -17.65
C ALA A 136 -10.66 -3.72 -16.30
N ILE A 137 -11.86 -3.22 -15.96
CA ILE A 137 -12.18 -2.68 -14.63
C ILE A 137 -13.48 -3.31 -14.12
N THR A 138 -13.43 -3.89 -12.93
CA THR A 138 -14.60 -4.36 -12.19
C THR A 138 -14.80 -3.49 -10.96
N LEU A 139 -15.94 -2.81 -10.86
CA LEU A 139 -16.37 -2.06 -9.69
C LEU A 139 -17.28 -2.93 -8.83
N ALA A 140 -16.88 -3.19 -7.60
CA ALA A 140 -17.67 -3.90 -6.61
C ALA A 140 -18.35 -2.89 -5.68
N TRP A 141 -19.64 -2.67 -5.91
CA TRP A 141 -20.46 -1.75 -5.13
C TRP A 141 -20.99 -2.39 -3.86
N HIS A 142 -20.89 -1.66 -2.73
CA HIS A 142 -21.53 -2.03 -1.48
C HIS A 142 -22.12 -0.82 -0.78
N ALA A 143 -23.35 -0.95 -0.29
CA ALA A 143 -24.09 0.02 0.53
C ALA A 143 -24.70 -0.70 1.75
N ASP A 144 -25.33 0.04 2.67
CA ASP A 144 -26.09 -0.59 3.76
C ASP A 144 -27.33 -1.34 3.24
N GLU A 145 -28.05 -2.01 4.13
CA GLU A 145 -29.23 -2.83 3.78
C GLU A 145 -30.35 -2.01 3.11
N ASP A 146 -30.45 -0.72 3.43
CA ASP A 146 -31.43 0.21 2.85
C ASP A 146 -30.87 0.95 1.62
N GLY A 147 -29.66 0.62 1.16
CA GLY A 147 -28.97 1.31 0.06
C GLY A 147 -28.30 2.62 0.47
N GLY A 148 -28.21 2.91 1.75
CA GLY A 148 -27.64 4.13 2.33
C GLY A 148 -26.11 4.09 2.50
N PRO A 149 -25.54 5.23 2.99
CA PRO A 149 -24.10 5.33 3.17
C PRO A 149 -23.60 4.68 4.46
N LEU A 150 -22.44 4.06 4.36
CA LEU A 150 -21.74 3.37 5.45
C LEU A 150 -20.65 4.23 6.10
N ALA A 151 -20.31 3.94 7.35
CA ALA A 151 -19.09 4.45 7.94
C ALA A 151 -17.86 3.81 7.25
N SER A 152 -16.77 4.57 7.10
CA SER A 152 -15.56 4.10 6.41
C SER A 152 -15.05 2.76 6.93
N GLN A 153 -15.06 2.53 8.26
CA GLN A 153 -14.58 1.27 8.85
C GLN A 153 -15.44 0.06 8.49
N ASP A 154 -16.75 0.23 8.37
CA ASP A 154 -17.68 -0.87 8.04
C ASP A 154 -17.55 -1.20 6.55
N LEU A 155 -17.50 -0.18 5.68
CA LEU A 155 -17.25 -0.35 4.27
C LEU A 155 -15.89 -1.02 4.02
N GLN A 156 -14.82 -0.56 4.67
CA GLN A 156 -13.49 -1.16 4.56
C GLN A 156 -13.48 -2.63 4.98
N ARG A 157 -14.15 -2.96 6.09
CA ARG A 157 -14.24 -4.35 6.58
C ARG A 157 -14.89 -5.26 5.54
N HIS A 158 -16.02 -4.83 4.99
CA HIS A 158 -16.76 -5.59 4.00
C HIS A 158 -15.99 -5.73 2.69
N LEU A 159 -15.47 -4.63 2.14
CA LEU A 159 -14.72 -4.67 0.88
C LEU A 159 -13.39 -5.44 0.98
N ALA A 160 -12.75 -5.49 2.17
CA ALA A 160 -11.61 -6.37 2.39
C ALA A 160 -12.00 -7.85 2.32
N GLN A 161 -13.19 -8.21 2.81
CA GLN A 161 -13.73 -9.58 2.68
C GLN A 161 -14.02 -9.91 1.22
N CYS A 162 -14.74 -9.06 0.51
CA CYS A 162 -15.06 -9.25 -0.92
C CYS A 162 -13.80 -9.35 -1.79
N CYS A 163 -12.80 -8.51 -1.52
CA CYS A 163 -11.51 -8.57 -2.20
C CYS A 163 -10.83 -9.94 -2.02
N ALA A 164 -10.75 -10.41 -0.77
CA ALA A 164 -10.14 -11.70 -0.49
C ALA A 164 -10.94 -12.86 -1.12
N GLU A 165 -12.25 -12.80 -1.10
CA GLU A 165 -13.14 -13.80 -1.70
C GLU A 165 -12.95 -13.86 -3.22
N GLN A 166 -12.92 -12.72 -3.90
CA GLN A 166 -12.68 -12.67 -5.34
C GLN A 166 -11.32 -13.26 -5.72
N ILE A 167 -10.28 -12.99 -4.92
CA ILE A 167 -8.95 -13.57 -5.13
C ILE A 167 -9.00 -15.09 -4.98
N VAL A 168 -9.65 -15.60 -3.94
CA VAL A 168 -9.80 -17.05 -3.72
C VAL A 168 -10.57 -17.72 -4.86
N GLN A 169 -11.67 -17.13 -5.32
CA GLN A 169 -12.43 -17.65 -6.44
C GLN A 169 -11.57 -17.75 -7.70
N TRP A 170 -10.81 -16.71 -8.03
CA TRP A 170 -9.93 -16.73 -9.20
C TRP A 170 -8.76 -17.71 -9.07
N LEU A 171 -8.16 -17.83 -7.89
CA LEU A 171 -7.06 -18.76 -7.67
C LEU A 171 -7.50 -20.23 -7.65
N ASN A 172 -8.74 -20.51 -7.24
CA ASN A 172 -9.29 -21.86 -7.23
C ASN A 172 -9.80 -22.31 -8.62
N ASP A 173 -10.15 -21.38 -9.49
CA ASP A 173 -10.58 -21.68 -10.85
C ASP A 173 -9.37 -21.86 -11.78
N ALA A 174 -9.15 -23.09 -12.23
CA ALA A 174 -8.04 -23.43 -13.12
C ALA A 174 -8.14 -22.78 -14.51
N SER A 175 -9.32 -22.26 -14.89
CA SER A 175 -9.56 -21.59 -16.17
C SER A 175 -9.29 -20.09 -16.13
N VAL A 176 -8.92 -19.53 -14.95
CA VAL A 176 -8.57 -18.12 -14.80
C VAL A 176 -7.07 -17.91 -15.05
N GLY A 177 -6.75 -17.06 -16.01
CA GLY A 177 -5.36 -16.79 -16.37
C GLY A 177 -5.21 -15.91 -17.61
N PHE A 178 -4.05 -16.00 -18.22
CA PHE A 178 -3.63 -15.18 -19.36
C PHE A 178 -3.60 -16.04 -20.61
N ALA A 179 -4.41 -15.70 -21.61
CA ALA A 179 -4.50 -16.39 -22.88
C ALA A 179 -3.82 -15.57 -23.99
N GLU A 180 -2.87 -16.18 -24.69
CA GLU A 180 -2.24 -15.61 -25.88
C GLU A 180 -3.02 -15.95 -27.17
N PRO A 181 -2.86 -15.16 -28.25
CA PRO A 181 -3.51 -15.45 -29.52
C PRO A 181 -3.11 -16.78 -30.18
N ASP A 182 -1.96 -17.32 -29.83
CA ASP A 182 -1.45 -18.62 -30.32
C ASP A 182 -2.07 -19.83 -29.59
N GLY A 183 -2.94 -19.59 -28.59
CA GLY A 183 -3.57 -20.61 -27.76
C GLY A 183 -2.79 -20.97 -26.49
N THR A 184 -1.64 -20.36 -26.25
CA THR A 184 -0.90 -20.54 -24.99
C THR A 184 -1.70 -19.93 -23.83
N PHE A 185 -1.79 -20.68 -22.72
CA PHE A 185 -2.49 -20.25 -21.52
C PHE A 185 -1.57 -20.37 -20.29
N ASP A 186 -1.41 -19.26 -19.56
CA ASP A 186 -0.73 -19.21 -18.26
C ASP A 186 -1.72 -18.93 -17.15
N ARG A 187 -1.88 -19.91 -16.24
CA ARG A 187 -2.83 -19.84 -15.13
C ARG A 187 -2.45 -18.70 -14.17
N LEU A 188 -3.46 -17.98 -13.66
CA LEU A 188 -3.28 -16.98 -12.63
C LEU A 188 -2.63 -17.57 -11.37
N ARG A 189 -1.58 -16.92 -10.88
CA ARG A 189 -0.86 -17.31 -9.66
C ARG A 189 -0.91 -16.18 -8.63
N PRO A 190 -0.73 -16.47 -7.32
CA PRO A 190 -0.70 -15.46 -6.27
C PRO A 190 0.27 -14.30 -6.57
N ARG A 191 1.44 -14.57 -7.13
CA ARG A 191 2.46 -13.58 -7.49
C ARG A 191 2.02 -12.57 -8.56
N ASP A 192 0.99 -12.88 -9.33
CA ASP A 192 0.45 -12.03 -10.39
C ASP A 192 -0.52 -10.98 -9.86
N ILE A 193 -0.91 -11.11 -8.58
CA ILE A 193 -1.90 -10.28 -7.91
C ILE A 193 -1.22 -9.28 -6.99
N ALA A 194 -1.57 -8.00 -7.14
CA ALA A 194 -1.22 -6.96 -6.20
C ALA A 194 -2.46 -6.28 -5.62
N ILE A 195 -2.46 -6.02 -4.32
CA ILE A 195 -3.51 -5.26 -3.63
C ILE A 195 -2.91 -3.91 -3.23
N LEU A 196 -3.44 -2.83 -3.78
CA LEU A 196 -2.98 -1.49 -3.48
C LEU A 196 -3.77 -0.90 -2.32
N VAL A 197 -3.05 -0.39 -1.35
CA VAL A 197 -3.58 0.23 -0.13
C VAL A 197 -2.94 1.60 0.11
N ARG A 198 -3.56 2.41 0.96
CA ARG A 198 -3.00 3.72 1.35
C ARG A 198 -2.22 3.64 2.66
N THR A 199 -2.62 2.75 3.56
CA THR A 199 -2.10 2.68 4.92
C THR A 199 -1.81 1.24 5.37
N GLY A 200 -0.92 1.09 6.37
CA GLY A 200 -0.65 -0.21 7.00
C GLY A 200 -1.88 -0.82 7.68
N ARG A 201 -2.84 0.01 8.15
CA ARG A 201 -4.11 -0.47 8.71
C ARG A 201 -4.95 -1.18 7.65
N GLU A 202 -5.07 -0.60 6.47
CA GLU A 202 -5.74 -1.21 5.32
C GLU A 202 -5.04 -2.50 4.88
N ALA A 203 -3.69 -2.49 4.83
CA ALA A 203 -2.91 -3.70 4.55
C ALA A 203 -3.22 -4.82 5.54
N THR A 204 -3.27 -4.50 6.83
CA THR A 204 -3.60 -5.47 7.88
C THR A 204 -5.02 -6.02 7.72
N ALA A 205 -5.99 -5.18 7.38
CA ALA A 205 -7.38 -5.59 7.16
C ALA A 205 -7.49 -6.62 6.04
N VAL A 206 -6.87 -6.36 4.89
CA VAL A 206 -6.90 -7.28 3.73
C VAL A 206 -6.12 -8.55 4.02
N ARG A 207 -4.89 -8.46 4.53
CA ARG A 207 -4.06 -9.63 4.85
C ARG A 207 -4.73 -10.59 5.83
N ARG A 208 -5.44 -10.05 6.83
CA ARG A 208 -6.23 -10.85 7.76
C ARG A 208 -7.34 -11.66 7.05
N GLN A 209 -7.98 -11.09 6.02
CA GLN A 209 -9.01 -11.79 5.25
C GLN A 209 -8.41 -12.85 4.33
N LEU A 210 -7.27 -12.59 3.70
CA LEU A 210 -6.53 -13.57 2.90
C LEU A 210 -6.04 -14.74 3.76
N GLN A 211 -5.46 -14.45 4.92
CA GLN A 211 -4.98 -15.49 5.86
C GLN A 211 -6.10 -16.42 6.34
N ARG A 212 -7.29 -15.87 6.65
CA ARG A 212 -8.46 -16.67 7.04
C ARG A 212 -8.91 -17.66 5.96
N ARG A 213 -8.59 -17.36 4.71
CA ARG A 213 -8.93 -18.15 3.52
C ARG A 213 -7.75 -18.98 3.00
N GLY A 214 -6.65 -19.07 3.76
CA GLY A 214 -5.48 -19.86 3.38
C GLY A 214 -4.62 -19.25 2.26
N VAL A 215 -4.83 -17.97 1.89
CA VAL A 215 -4.03 -17.30 0.87
C VAL A 215 -2.84 -16.58 1.51
N ALA A 216 -1.64 -17.01 1.12
CA ALA A 216 -0.41 -16.39 1.58
C ALA A 216 -0.20 -15.01 0.93
N SER A 217 0.19 -14.02 1.72
CA SER A 217 0.40 -12.65 1.25
C SER A 217 1.56 -11.97 1.95
N VAL A 218 2.22 -11.06 1.24
CA VAL A 218 3.31 -10.24 1.76
C VAL A 218 2.93 -8.76 1.71
N TYR A 219 3.24 -8.00 2.76
CA TYR A 219 3.11 -6.55 2.75
C TYR A 219 4.46 -5.91 2.41
N LEU A 220 4.51 -5.22 1.28
CA LEU A 220 5.70 -4.51 0.83
C LEU A 220 5.69 -3.09 1.39
N SER A 221 6.36 -2.89 2.52
CA SER A 221 6.53 -1.58 3.15
C SER A 221 8.02 -1.26 3.33
N ASP A 222 8.42 -0.01 3.06
CA ASP A 222 9.80 0.45 3.31
C ASP A 222 10.11 0.60 4.80
N LYS A 223 9.10 0.43 5.66
CA LYS A 223 9.19 0.72 7.09
C LYS A 223 8.75 -0.45 7.97
N GLU A 224 8.45 -1.60 7.41
CA GLU A 224 8.10 -2.74 8.25
C GLU A 224 9.38 -3.33 8.81
N SER A 225 9.73 -2.85 10.00
CA SER A 225 10.81 -3.43 10.78
C SER A 225 10.44 -4.86 11.20
N VAL A 226 11.39 -5.78 11.12
CA VAL A 226 11.20 -7.15 11.61
C VAL A 226 10.79 -7.19 13.10
N PHE A 227 11.09 -6.14 13.84
CA PHE A 227 10.68 -5.99 15.25
C PHE A 227 9.17 -5.77 15.44
N THR A 228 8.43 -5.40 14.40
CA THR A 228 6.96 -5.30 14.44
C THR A 228 6.26 -6.63 14.17
N SER A 229 7.00 -7.65 13.80
CA SER A 229 6.48 -8.99 13.51
C SER A 229 6.01 -9.71 14.78
N SER A 230 5.09 -10.67 14.63
CA SER A 230 4.67 -11.54 15.73
C SER A 230 5.82 -12.40 16.24
N GLU A 231 6.75 -12.76 15.36
CA GLU A 231 7.94 -13.54 15.67
C GLU A 231 8.87 -12.81 16.65
N ALA A 232 8.98 -11.49 16.54
CA ALA A 232 9.78 -10.69 17.47
C ALA A 232 9.20 -10.72 18.89
N GLN A 233 7.87 -10.59 19.03
CA GLN A 233 7.20 -10.68 20.31
C GLN A 233 7.32 -12.08 20.93
N ASP A 234 7.10 -13.12 20.13
CA ASP A 234 7.22 -14.51 20.58
C ASP A 234 8.67 -14.84 20.98
N LEU A 235 9.65 -14.34 20.20
CA LEU A 235 11.06 -14.49 20.50
C LEU A 235 11.47 -13.80 21.81
N LEU A 236 10.88 -12.63 22.11
CA LEU A 236 11.10 -11.94 23.38
C LEU A 236 10.66 -12.81 24.58
N TYR A 237 9.50 -13.46 24.49
CA TYR A 237 9.04 -14.40 25.52
C TYR A 237 9.97 -15.61 25.63
N TRP A 238 10.43 -16.15 24.50
CA TRP A 238 11.36 -17.27 24.46
C TRP A 238 12.71 -16.93 25.12
N LEU A 239 13.30 -15.77 24.77
CA LEU A 239 14.57 -15.33 25.39
C LEU A 239 14.44 -15.14 26.90
N ARG A 240 13.32 -14.61 27.38
CA ARG A 240 13.04 -14.50 28.83
C ARG A 240 12.97 -15.88 29.51
N ALA A 241 12.29 -16.83 28.87
CA ALA A 241 12.18 -18.19 29.39
C ALA A 241 13.54 -18.88 29.46
N VAL A 242 14.37 -18.75 28.43
CA VAL A 242 15.72 -19.34 28.40
C VAL A 242 16.65 -18.65 29.40
N ALA A 243 16.57 -17.33 29.58
CA ALA A 243 17.40 -16.61 30.54
C ALA A 243 17.03 -16.88 32.00
N THR A 244 15.80 -17.30 32.28
CA THR A 244 15.32 -17.62 33.64
C THR A 244 14.59 -18.96 33.68
N PRO A 245 15.28 -20.10 33.44
CA PRO A 245 14.65 -21.42 33.30
C PRO A 245 14.04 -21.97 34.59
N LEU A 246 14.29 -21.34 35.74
CA LEU A 246 13.69 -21.66 37.03
C LEU A 246 12.41 -20.86 37.31
N ASP A 247 12.12 -19.83 36.54
CA ASP A 247 10.85 -19.08 36.61
C ASP A 247 9.78 -19.79 35.79
N SER A 248 8.92 -20.55 36.47
CA SER A 248 7.86 -21.32 35.83
C SER A 248 6.88 -20.44 35.03
N ARG A 249 6.70 -19.15 35.38
CA ARG A 249 5.85 -18.20 34.65
C ARG A 249 6.49 -17.84 33.31
N ALA A 250 7.78 -17.52 33.32
CA ALA A 250 8.54 -17.21 32.13
C ALA A 250 8.58 -18.41 31.16
N VAL A 251 8.84 -19.62 31.70
CA VAL A 251 8.88 -20.87 30.93
C VAL A 251 7.52 -21.16 30.29
N ARG A 252 6.41 -21.08 31.03
CA ARG A 252 5.06 -21.27 30.51
C ARG A 252 4.73 -20.23 29.43
N ALA A 253 5.09 -18.97 29.63
CA ALA A 253 4.88 -17.91 28.64
C ALA A 253 5.66 -18.16 27.34
N GLY A 254 6.91 -18.62 27.42
CA GLY A 254 7.73 -18.96 26.26
C GLY A 254 7.18 -20.16 25.49
N LEU A 255 6.76 -21.23 26.19
CA LEU A 255 6.18 -22.43 25.58
C LEU A 255 4.80 -22.16 24.92
N ALA A 256 4.01 -21.22 25.46
CA ALA A 256 2.69 -20.88 24.94
C ALA A 256 2.72 -19.96 23.71
N THR A 257 3.89 -19.60 23.20
CA THR A 257 4.01 -18.75 22.00
C THR A 257 3.64 -19.51 20.72
N ARG A 258 3.17 -18.78 19.71
CA ARG A 258 2.93 -19.32 18.36
C ARG A 258 4.20 -19.81 17.70
N LEU A 259 5.33 -19.25 18.09
CA LEU A 259 6.66 -19.70 17.65
C LEU A 259 6.88 -21.17 18.00
N MET A 260 6.55 -21.56 19.24
CA MET A 260 6.66 -22.97 19.69
C MET A 260 5.55 -23.85 19.11
N GLY A 261 4.38 -23.30 18.79
CA GLY A 261 3.30 -23.99 18.09
C GLY A 261 2.74 -25.21 18.84
N LEU A 262 2.78 -25.22 20.17
CA LEU A 262 2.20 -26.27 21.00
C LEU A 262 0.67 -26.15 21.00
N SER A 263 -0.04 -27.29 20.91
CA SER A 263 -1.50 -27.30 21.00
C SER A 263 -1.97 -26.98 22.44
N LEU A 264 -3.22 -26.52 22.56
CA LEU A 264 -3.82 -26.27 23.88
C LEU A 264 -3.84 -27.53 24.77
N GLU A 265 -3.99 -28.70 24.16
CA GLU A 265 -3.97 -29.99 24.86
C GLU A 265 -2.58 -30.27 25.47
N VAL A 266 -1.51 -30.05 24.69
CA VAL A 266 -0.13 -30.18 25.19
C VAL A 266 0.16 -29.16 26.28
N LEU A 267 -0.28 -27.91 26.11
CA LEU A 267 -0.11 -26.88 27.14
C LEU A 267 -0.89 -27.21 28.42
N ALA A 268 -2.11 -27.76 28.29
CA ALA A 268 -2.91 -28.21 29.43
C ALA A 268 -2.24 -29.42 30.15
N PHE A 269 -1.70 -30.35 29.39
CA PHE A 269 -0.93 -31.47 29.94
C PHE A 269 0.30 -30.97 30.72
N LEU A 270 1.13 -30.11 30.17
CA LEU A 270 2.28 -29.50 30.83
C LEU A 270 1.90 -28.63 32.04
N ALA A 271 0.67 -28.17 32.11
CA ALA A 271 0.19 -27.42 33.28
C ALA A 271 -0.25 -28.32 34.42
N ALA A 272 -0.62 -29.58 34.14
CA ALA A 272 -1.12 -30.56 35.10
C ALA A 272 -0.10 -31.59 35.58
N ASP A 273 0.99 -31.78 34.81
CA ASP A 273 2.03 -32.76 35.03
C ASP A 273 3.37 -32.05 35.36
N ASP A 274 3.78 -32.10 36.59
CA ASP A 274 5.00 -31.42 37.08
C ASP A 274 6.28 -32.07 36.50
N GLU A 275 6.31 -33.39 36.30
CA GLU A 275 7.47 -34.09 35.73
C GLU A 275 7.68 -33.69 34.26
N ALA A 276 6.61 -33.70 33.46
CA ALA A 276 6.67 -33.26 32.09
C ALA A 276 7.05 -31.77 31.95
N PHE A 277 6.64 -30.93 32.91
CA PHE A 277 7.02 -29.51 32.94
C PHE A 277 8.50 -29.34 33.32
N ASP A 278 9.00 -30.14 34.28
CA ASP A 278 10.42 -30.13 34.70
C ASP A 278 11.32 -30.56 33.54
N ASP A 279 10.93 -31.55 32.75
CA ASP A 279 11.65 -31.95 31.53
C ASP A 279 11.81 -30.78 30.54
N GLN A 280 10.74 -29.98 30.33
CA GLN A 280 10.82 -28.78 29.48
C GLN A 280 11.76 -27.72 30.09
N SER A 281 11.70 -27.53 31.39
CA SER A 281 12.57 -26.61 32.12
C SER A 281 14.04 -27.01 32.01
N GLU A 282 14.36 -28.30 32.01
CA GLU A 282 15.73 -28.82 31.82
C GLU A 282 16.24 -28.57 30.39
N VAL A 283 15.38 -28.68 29.39
CA VAL A 283 15.73 -28.28 28.01
C VAL A 283 16.11 -26.80 27.96
N LEU A 284 15.31 -25.90 28.59
CA LEU A 284 15.62 -24.48 28.64
C LEU A 284 16.92 -24.20 29.43
N ARG A 285 17.17 -24.92 30.49
CA ARG A 285 18.43 -24.84 31.28
C ARG A 285 19.64 -25.20 30.40
N THR A 286 19.53 -26.25 29.60
CA THR A 286 20.57 -26.61 28.63
C THR A 286 20.80 -25.51 27.60
N LEU A 287 19.73 -24.91 27.05
CA LEU A 287 19.80 -23.78 26.10
C LEU A 287 20.42 -22.54 26.76
N HIS A 288 20.12 -22.28 28.04
CA HIS A 288 20.73 -21.20 28.80
C HIS A 288 22.26 -21.35 28.89
N VAL A 289 22.74 -22.55 29.21
CA VAL A 289 24.18 -22.84 29.24
C VAL A 289 24.83 -22.63 27.86
N VAL A 290 24.15 -23.00 26.79
CA VAL A 290 24.63 -22.73 25.42
C VAL A 290 24.69 -21.22 25.15
N TRP A 291 23.67 -20.45 25.56
CA TRP A 291 23.68 -19.00 25.42
C TRP A 291 24.87 -18.35 26.12
N GLN A 292 25.10 -18.74 27.38
CA GLN A 292 26.24 -18.24 28.19
C GLN A 292 27.60 -18.56 27.57
N ARG A 293 27.77 -19.76 27.00
CA ARG A 293 29.08 -20.22 26.49
C ARG A 293 29.34 -19.88 25.02
N GLN A 294 28.30 -19.83 24.18
CA GLN A 294 28.43 -19.78 22.71
C GLN A 294 27.67 -18.60 22.09
N GLY A 295 26.95 -17.83 22.92
CA GLY A 295 26.18 -16.67 22.46
C GLY A 295 24.74 -16.97 22.00
N VAL A 296 23.99 -15.89 21.76
CA VAL A 296 22.55 -15.95 21.47
C VAL A 296 22.25 -16.68 20.17
N LEU A 297 23.06 -16.49 19.12
CA LEU A 297 22.83 -17.12 17.81
C LEU A 297 22.95 -18.64 17.89
N ALA A 298 23.96 -19.16 18.64
CA ALA A 298 24.15 -20.59 18.84
C ALA A 298 22.96 -21.19 19.60
N MET A 299 22.46 -20.51 20.62
CA MET A 299 21.29 -20.93 21.40
C MET A 299 20.05 -20.97 20.51
N LEU A 300 19.81 -19.94 19.70
CA LEU A 300 18.63 -19.87 18.80
C LEU A 300 18.68 -20.94 17.71
N ARG A 301 19.84 -21.22 17.13
CA ARG A 301 20.01 -22.34 16.18
C ARG A 301 19.73 -23.69 16.86
N GLN A 302 20.18 -23.86 18.08
CA GLN A 302 19.91 -25.08 18.83
C GLN A 302 18.43 -25.21 19.21
N THR A 303 17.75 -24.10 19.52
CA THR A 303 16.29 -24.04 19.68
C THR A 303 15.58 -24.56 18.44
N LEU A 304 15.91 -24.01 17.25
CA LEU A 304 15.30 -24.45 15.97
C LEU A 304 15.43 -25.97 15.80
N HIS A 305 16.62 -26.50 16.03
CA HIS A 305 16.90 -27.91 15.81
C HIS A 305 16.20 -28.83 16.82
N ARG A 306 16.38 -28.55 18.14
CA ARG A 306 15.81 -29.39 19.20
C ARG A 306 14.30 -29.42 19.22
N MET A 307 13.65 -28.27 18.91
CA MET A 307 12.19 -28.17 18.88
C MET A 307 11.57 -28.57 17.53
N GLY A 308 12.40 -28.93 16.54
CA GLY A 308 11.94 -29.32 15.21
C GLY A 308 11.14 -28.22 14.49
N LEU A 309 11.44 -26.93 14.79
CA LEU A 309 10.64 -25.80 14.34
C LEU A 309 10.60 -25.64 12.82
N PRO A 310 11.71 -25.78 12.06
CA PRO A 310 11.69 -25.60 10.62
C PRO A 310 10.73 -26.55 9.91
N ALA A 311 10.76 -27.85 10.24
CA ALA A 311 9.87 -28.83 9.62
C ALA A 311 8.39 -28.54 9.93
N ARG A 312 8.09 -28.11 11.17
CA ARG A 312 6.73 -27.76 11.59
C ARG A 312 6.25 -26.47 10.93
N TRP A 313 7.10 -25.43 10.85
CA TRP A 313 6.70 -24.16 10.25
C TRP A 313 6.52 -24.29 8.74
N LEU A 314 7.41 -24.98 8.04
CA LEU A 314 7.34 -25.11 6.58
C LEU A 314 6.12 -25.92 6.10
N SER A 315 5.44 -26.67 6.99
CA SER A 315 4.17 -27.30 6.68
C SER A 315 2.97 -26.35 6.79
N ASP A 316 3.14 -25.16 7.41
CA ASP A 316 2.08 -24.18 7.62
C ASP A 316 2.10 -23.09 6.53
N VAL A 317 0.92 -22.53 6.24
CA VAL A 317 0.81 -21.32 5.40
C VAL A 317 1.57 -20.17 6.05
N GLY A 318 2.54 -19.60 5.35
CA GLY A 318 3.41 -18.51 5.85
C GLY A 318 4.56 -18.98 6.77
N GLY A 319 4.82 -20.28 6.85
CA GLY A 319 5.90 -20.83 7.70
C GLY A 319 7.29 -20.48 7.21
N GLU A 320 7.51 -20.38 5.90
CA GLU A 320 8.75 -19.89 5.30
C GLU A 320 9.06 -18.46 5.76
N ARG A 321 8.04 -17.59 5.77
CA ARG A 321 8.16 -16.24 6.29
C ARG A 321 8.52 -16.20 7.78
N ARG A 322 7.90 -17.07 8.58
CA ARG A 322 8.21 -17.20 10.00
C ARG A 322 9.66 -17.58 10.22
N LEU A 323 10.17 -18.55 9.44
CA LEU A 323 11.56 -18.96 9.49
C LEU A 323 12.53 -17.83 9.12
N THR A 324 12.25 -17.11 8.04
CA THR A 324 13.05 -15.97 7.59
C THR A 324 13.08 -14.85 8.62
N ASN A 325 11.92 -14.47 9.21
CA ASN A 325 11.86 -13.48 10.27
C ASN A 325 12.65 -13.90 11.51
N PHE A 326 12.54 -15.18 11.91
CA PHE A 326 13.27 -15.70 13.05
C PHE A 326 14.78 -15.65 12.83
N LEU A 327 15.26 -16.10 11.66
CA LEU A 327 16.68 -16.06 11.32
C LEU A 327 17.22 -14.64 11.26
N HIS A 328 16.45 -13.72 10.69
CA HIS A 328 16.81 -12.31 10.64
C HIS A 328 16.89 -11.69 12.04
N LEU A 329 15.90 -11.95 12.91
CA LEU A 329 15.93 -11.52 14.30
C LEU A 329 17.14 -12.12 15.06
N ALA A 330 17.50 -13.37 14.77
CA ALA A 330 18.66 -14.01 15.38
C ALA A 330 19.98 -13.33 14.98
N GLU A 331 20.13 -12.90 13.71
CA GLU A 331 21.28 -12.12 13.24
C GLU A 331 21.34 -10.75 13.92
N LEU A 332 20.22 -10.02 14.00
CA LEU A 332 20.16 -8.71 14.65
C LEU A 332 20.48 -8.81 16.15
N LEU A 333 20.00 -9.84 16.82
CA LEU A 333 20.34 -10.11 18.21
C LEU A 333 21.84 -10.43 18.38
N GLN A 334 22.42 -11.18 17.45
CA GLN A 334 23.85 -11.47 17.48
C GLN A 334 24.68 -10.19 17.30
N ASN A 335 24.29 -9.32 16.36
CA ASN A 335 24.97 -8.04 16.16
C ASN A 335 24.86 -7.16 17.42
N ALA A 336 23.65 -7.04 17.99
CA ALA A 336 23.44 -6.28 19.21
C ALA A 336 24.23 -6.84 20.42
N SER A 337 24.42 -8.17 20.49
CA SER A 337 25.18 -8.81 21.57
C SER A 337 26.68 -8.50 21.55
N ALA A 338 27.20 -7.97 20.43
CA ALA A 338 28.59 -7.50 20.35
C ALA A 338 28.82 -6.18 21.11
N GLU A 339 27.76 -5.38 21.27
CA GLU A 339 27.81 -4.07 21.94
C GLU A 339 27.18 -4.10 23.35
N LEU A 340 26.37 -5.11 23.64
CA LEU A 340 25.61 -5.23 24.90
C LEU A 340 26.15 -6.37 25.77
N GLU A 341 26.41 -6.05 27.02
CA GLU A 341 26.84 -7.06 27.98
C GLU A 341 25.66 -7.74 28.69
N GLY A 342 25.65 -9.07 28.64
CA GLY A 342 24.72 -9.92 29.37
C GLY A 342 23.33 -10.09 28.75
N GLU A 343 22.68 -11.17 29.12
CA GLU A 343 21.39 -11.63 28.58
C GLU A 343 20.26 -10.60 28.81
N GLN A 344 20.22 -10.01 30.00
CA GLN A 344 19.17 -9.06 30.38
C GLN A 344 19.25 -7.75 29.59
N SER A 345 20.45 -7.33 29.18
CA SER A 345 20.64 -6.14 28.33
C SER A 345 20.12 -6.40 26.93
N LEU A 346 20.37 -7.60 26.39
CA LEU A 346 19.87 -8.00 25.08
C LEU A 346 18.34 -8.15 25.06
N ILE A 347 17.75 -8.72 26.11
CA ILE A 347 16.28 -8.81 26.27
C ILE A 347 15.64 -7.42 26.35
N ARG A 348 16.23 -6.49 27.12
CA ARG A 348 15.75 -5.10 27.18
C ARG A 348 15.86 -4.40 25.85
N TRP A 349 16.97 -4.58 25.14
CA TRP A 349 17.16 -4.01 23.81
C TRP A 349 16.06 -4.49 22.84
N LEU A 350 15.82 -5.80 22.75
CA LEU A 350 14.75 -6.34 21.90
C LEU A 350 13.38 -5.78 22.30
N SER A 351 13.08 -5.71 23.60
CA SER A 351 11.83 -5.12 24.11
C SER A 351 11.67 -3.65 23.70
N THR A 352 12.75 -2.86 23.72
CA THR A 352 12.75 -1.46 23.29
C THR A 352 12.52 -1.34 21.79
N GLN A 353 13.16 -2.17 20.96
CA GLN A 353 12.95 -2.20 19.51
C GLN A 353 11.51 -2.55 19.13
N ILE A 354 10.88 -3.47 19.87
CA ILE A 354 9.47 -3.84 19.66
C ILE A 354 8.52 -2.70 20.04
N GLN A 355 8.78 -1.98 21.15
CA GLN A 355 7.91 -0.90 21.65
C GLN A 355 8.03 0.39 20.84
N ALA A 356 9.22 0.73 20.39
CA ALA A 356 9.51 1.91 19.60
C ALA A 356 10.38 1.50 18.39
N PRO A 357 9.79 0.83 17.40
CA PRO A 357 10.52 0.53 16.17
C PRO A 357 10.89 1.86 15.53
N GLY A 358 12.17 2.22 15.64
CA GLY A 358 12.72 3.42 15.00
C GLY A 358 12.47 3.38 13.48
N ALA A 359 12.69 4.50 12.78
CA ALA A 359 12.82 4.46 11.33
C ALA A 359 13.99 3.51 11.02
N GLY A 360 13.66 2.25 10.68
CA GLY A 360 14.62 1.16 10.61
C GLY A 360 15.76 1.51 9.67
N THR A 361 16.97 1.18 10.08
CA THR A 361 18.08 1.08 9.13
C THR A 361 17.73 0.01 8.09
N ASP A 362 18.29 0.09 6.89
CA ASP A 362 18.04 -0.90 5.82
C ASP A 362 18.25 -2.36 6.29
N GLU A 363 19.08 -2.57 7.31
CA GLU A 363 19.33 -3.86 7.94
C GLU A 363 18.13 -4.41 8.75
N GLN A 364 17.23 -3.55 9.23
CA GLN A 364 16.06 -3.93 10.05
C GLN A 364 14.79 -4.14 9.22
N VAL A 365 14.85 -3.83 7.92
CA VAL A 365 13.73 -4.03 7.00
C VAL A 365 13.51 -5.51 6.76
N VAL A 366 12.27 -5.93 6.81
CA VAL A 366 11.86 -7.31 6.56
C VAL A 366 12.42 -7.80 5.23
N ARG A 367 13.22 -8.85 5.26
CA ARG A 367 13.78 -9.48 4.05
C ARG A 367 12.67 -10.16 3.26
N LEU A 368 12.62 -9.88 1.96
CA LEU A 368 11.69 -10.50 1.04
C LEU A 368 12.38 -11.73 0.41
N GLU A 369 11.68 -12.84 0.42
CA GLU A 369 12.03 -13.96 -0.44
C GLU A 369 11.68 -13.57 -1.87
N SER A 370 12.65 -13.53 -2.76
CA SER A 370 12.51 -12.98 -4.11
C SER A 370 11.60 -13.78 -5.04
N ASP A 371 11.31 -15.06 -4.71
CA ASP A 371 10.60 -16.00 -5.59
C ASP A 371 9.31 -16.59 -5.00
N ALA A 372 8.86 -16.14 -3.84
CA ALA A 372 7.66 -16.69 -3.23
C ALA A 372 6.41 -16.36 -4.04
N ASP A 373 5.58 -17.37 -4.32
CA ASP A 373 4.29 -17.25 -5.01
C ASP A 373 3.23 -16.68 -4.04
N LEU A 374 3.35 -15.38 -3.75
CA LEU A 374 2.56 -14.65 -2.75
C LEU A 374 1.76 -13.52 -3.36
N VAL A 375 0.54 -13.30 -2.85
CA VAL A 375 -0.20 -12.05 -3.13
C VAL A 375 0.53 -10.87 -2.51
N LYS A 376 0.80 -9.84 -3.32
CA LYS A 376 1.54 -8.64 -2.89
C LYS A 376 0.57 -7.59 -2.39
N VAL A 377 0.66 -7.20 -1.13
CA VAL A 377 -0.04 -6.03 -0.59
C VAL A 377 0.95 -4.86 -0.56
N VAL A 378 0.64 -3.77 -1.24
CA VAL A 378 1.60 -2.68 -1.50
C VAL A 378 0.91 -1.34 -1.27
N THR A 379 1.61 -0.37 -0.67
CA THR A 379 1.06 1.00 -0.67
C THR A 379 1.11 1.60 -2.08
N VAL A 380 0.10 2.41 -2.42
CA VAL A 380 0.07 3.09 -3.74
C VAL A 380 1.37 3.86 -3.98
N HIS A 381 1.92 4.52 -2.97
CA HIS A 381 3.20 5.23 -3.05
C HIS A 381 4.35 4.30 -3.48
N LYS A 382 4.44 3.11 -2.86
CA LYS A 382 5.50 2.14 -3.17
C LYS A 382 5.28 1.42 -4.50
N SER A 383 4.06 1.41 -5.01
CA SER A 383 3.75 0.83 -6.33
C SER A 383 4.20 1.73 -7.49
N LYS A 384 4.59 2.98 -7.23
CA LYS A 384 5.10 3.89 -8.25
C LYS A 384 6.33 3.27 -8.93
N GLY A 385 6.38 3.32 -10.25
CA GLY A 385 7.42 2.66 -11.05
C GLY A 385 7.24 1.15 -11.26
N LEU A 386 6.38 0.48 -10.47
CA LEU A 386 6.09 -0.95 -10.60
C LEU A 386 4.83 -1.18 -11.45
N GLU A 387 4.66 -2.44 -11.89
CA GLU A 387 3.48 -2.90 -12.63
C GLU A 387 3.12 -4.32 -12.22
N TYR A 388 1.84 -4.66 -12.30
CA TYR A 388 1.32 -5.97 -11.89
C TYR A 388 0.29 -6.48 -12.90
N PRO A 389 0.24 -7.79 -13.16
CA PRO A 389 -0.76 -8.35 -14.07
C PRO A 389 -2.19 -7.99 -13.68
N VAL A 390 -2.56 -8.24 -12.42
CA VAL A 390 -3.88 -7.96 -11.85
C VAL A 390 -3.74 -7.14 -10.58
N VAL A 391 -4.52 -6.08 -10.48
CA VAL A 391 -4.52 -5.18 -9.32
C VAL A 391 -5.88 -5.14 -8.65
N PHE A 392 -5.88 -5.16 -7.32
CA PHE A 392 -7.03 -4.91 -6.48
C PHE A 392 -6.86 -3.57 -5.76
N LEU A 393 -7.90 -2.73 -5.79
CA LEU A 393 -7.98 -1.45 -5.10
C LEU A 393 -9.24 -1.41 -4.22
N PRO A 394 -9.27 -2.17 -3.09
CA PRO A 394 -10.50 -2.38 -2.34
C PRO A 394 -11.08 -1.12 -1.68
N PHE A 395 -10.28 -0.08 -1.47
CA PHE A 395 -10.68 1.12 -0.73
C PHE A 395 -10.64 2.38 -1.60
N SER A 396 -11.07 2.27 -2.86
CA SER A 396 -10.95 3.35 -3.85
C SER A 396 -11.80 4.60 -3.54
N ALA A 397 -12.88 4.44 -2.79
CA ALA A 397 -13.75 5.54 -2.38
C ALA A 397 -13.29 6.21 -1.07
N ASP A 398 -12.33 5.63 -0.34
CA ASP A 398 -11.91 6.14 0.96
C ASP A 398 -10.97 7.35 0.83
N PHE A 399 -11.04 8.24 1.82
CA PHE A 399 -10.19 9.43 1.90
C PHE A 399 -10.02 9.88 3.35
N ARG A 400 -9.02 10.71 3.60
CA ARG A 400 -8.80 11.31 4.91
C ARG A 400 -8.81 12.83 4.77
N ALA A 401 -9.93 13.46 5.15
CA ALA A 401 -10.06 14.90 5.14
C ALA A 401 -9.05 15.59 6.08
N VAL A 402 -8.62 16.79 5.69
CA VAL A 402 -7.88 17.68 6.59
C VAL A 402 -8.89 18.34 7.51
N GLU A 403 -8.78 18.08 8.82
CA GLU A 403 -9.66 18.61 9.84
C GLU A 403 -8.86 19.35 10.90
N ARG A 404 -9.45 20.42 11.49
CA ARG A 404 -8.77 21.23 12.52
C ARG A 404 -8.25 20.37 13.68
N ARG A 405 -9.03 19.36 14.08
CA ARG A 405 -8.56 18.39 15.06
C ARG A 405 -7.53 17.45 14.43
N GLY A 406 -6.27 17.56 14.83
CA GLY A 406 -5.17 16.72 14.36
C GLY A 406 -4.32 17.36 13.23
N THR A 407 -4.60 18.63 12.90
CA THR A 407 -3.80 19.42 11.96
C THR A 407 -3.09 20.54 12.73
N PRO A 408 -1.86 20.37 13.19
CA PRO A 408 -1.17 21.36 14.00
C PRO A 408 -0.73 22.59 13.21
N PHE A 409 -0.64 22.49 11.89
CA PHE A 409 -0.29 23.59 10.98
C PHE A 409 -0.83 23.32 9.57
N VAL A 410 -0.98 24.38 8.79
CA VAL A 410 -1.27 24.30 7.35
C VAL A 410 -0.15 24.96 6.56
N ARG A 411 -0.05 24.62 5.27
CA ARG A 411 0.84 25.28 4.32
C ARG A 411 0.02 26.07 3.32
N VAL A 412 0.26 27.38 3.28
CA VAL A 412 -0.45 28.28 2.38
C VAL A 412 0.51 28.91 1.37
N PRO A 413 0.07 29.17 0.12
CA PRO A 413 0.90 29.80 -0.87
C PRO A 413 1.11 31.28 -0.51
N GLN A 414 2.33 31.79 -0.71
CA GLN A 414 2.63 33.21 -0.68
C GLN A 414 2.56 33.83 -2.08
N VAL A 415 2.60 35.17 -2.13
CA VAL A 415 2.55 35.94 -3.38
C VAL A 415 3.73 35.62 -4.32
N ASP A 416 4.87 35.26 -3.76
CA ASP A 416 6.09 34.84 -4.48
C ASP A 416 6.08 33.37 -4.93
N GLY A 417 4.99 32.64 -4.63
CA GLY A 417 4.84 31.22 -4.95
C GLY A 417 5.55 30.26 -4.00
N GLU A 418 6.18 30.76 -2.93
CA GLU A 418 6.65 29.92 -1.82
C GLU A 418 5.48 29.53 -0.91
N ARG A 419 5.66 28.50 -0.08
CA ARG A 419 4.64 28.04 0.87
C ARG A 419 5.07 28.40 2.29
N GLU A 420 4.21 29.15 2.97
CA GLU A 420 4.37 29.50 4.38
C GLU A 420 3.70 28.45 5.26
N LEU A 421 4.35 28.10 6.37
CA LEU A 421 3.78 27.25 7.42
C LEU A 421 3.08 28.14 8.44
N ARG A 422 1.77 27.93 8.65
CA ARG A 422 0.97 28.64 9.63
C ARG A 422 0.46 27.73 10.73
N LEU A 423 0.72 28.10 11.95
CA LEU A 423 0.24 27.44 13.18
C LEU A 423 -1.15 27.96 13.57
N ASP A 424 -1.35 29.26 13.39
CA ASP A 424 -2.67 29.91 13.52
C ASP A 424 -3.23 30.17 12.13
N TYR A 425 -4.32 29.47 11.80
CA TYR A 425 -4.88 29.46 10.45
C TYR A 425 -6.42 29.56 10.48
N SER A 426 -6.97 30.23 9.47
CA SER A 426 -8.39 30.39 9.25
C SER A 426 -9.09 29.11 8.75
N ASP A 427 -10.42 29.11 8.72
CA ASP A 427 -11.20 28.04 8.10
C ASP A 427 -11.00 27.99 6.57
N GLU A 428 -10.74 29.11 5.94
CA GLU A 428 -10.44 29.20 4.50
C GLU A 428 -9.07 28.55 4.21
N GLU A 429 -8.06 28.80 5.04
CA GLU A 429 -6.74 28.16 4.90
C GLU A 429 -6.81 26.65 5.17
N LEU A 430 -7.68 26.22 6.10
CA LEU A 430 -7.95 24.80 6.32
C LEU A 430 -8.64 24.15 5.11
N ALA A 431 -9.63 24.83 4.52
CA ALA A 431 -10.31 24.38 3.30
C ALA A 431 -9.33 24.29 2.12
N TYR A 432 -8.44 25.28 1.99
CA TYR A 432 -7.36 25.23 0.99
C TYR A 432 -6.46 24.00 1.21
N ALA A 433 -6.07 23.70 2.44
CA ALA A 433 -5.27 22.52 2.75
C ALA A 433 -6.00 21.20 2.40
N ASP A 434 -7.32 21.12 2.61
CA ASP A 434 -8.11 19.95 2.19
C ASP A 434 -8.23 19.86 0.67
N ARG A 435 -8.27 21.00 -0.04
CA ARG A 435 -8.25 21.03 -1.50
C ARG A 435 -6.91 20.53 -2.05
N GLU A 436 -5.79 20.95 -1.48
CA GLU A 436 -4.46 20.43 -1.82
C GLU A 436 -4.34 18.91 -1.56
N ARG A 437 -4.91 18.42 -0.46
CA ARG A 437 -5.01 16.99 -0.18
C ARG A 437 -5.79 16.27 -1.30
N LEU A 438 -6.94 16.82 -1.75
CA LEU A 438 -7.71 16.22 -2.83
C LEU A 438 -6.94 16.22 -4.16
N ARG A 439 -6.17 17.28 -4.46
CA ARG A 439 -5.23 17.32 -5.62
C ARG A 439 -4.21 16.18 -5.56
N GLU A 440 -3.66 15.91 -4.37
CA GLU A 440 -2.71 14.80 -4.19
C GLU A 440 -3.43 13.44 -4.28
N ASP A 441 -4.64 13.30 -3.71
CA ASP A 441 -5.45 12.07 -3.79
C ASP A 441 -5.82 11.73 -5.24
N LEU A 442 -6.09 12.72 -6.10
CA LEU A 442 -6.37 12.51 -7.53
C LEU A 442 -5.14 11.96 -8.27
N ARG A 443 -3.95 12.49 -7.98
CA ARG A 443 -2.70 11.95 -8.54
C ARG A 443 -2.39 10.56 -7.99
N LEU A 444 -2.64 10.33 -6.70
CA LEU A 444 -2.49 9.01 -6.08
C LEU A 444 -3.42 7.98 -6.72
N PHE A 445 -4.66 8.38 -7.01
CA PHE A 445 -5.62 7.53 -7.70
C PHE A 445 -5.18 7.25 -9.14
N TYR A 446 -4.68 8.26 -9.87
CA TYR A 446 -4.09 8.06 -11.21
C TYR A 446 -2.93 7.05 -11.18
N VAL A 447 -2.02 7.17 -10.21
CA VAL A 447 -0.94 6.19 -10.04
C VAL A 447 -1.50 4.79 -9.83
N ALA A 448 -2.50 4.61 -8.96
CA ALA A 448 -3.10 3.31 -8.68
C ALA A 448 -3.73 2.69 -9.94
N LEU A 449 -4.49 3.48 -10.73
CA LEU A 449 -5.15 3.02 -11.95
C LEU A 449 -4.18 2.66 -13.08
N THR A 450 -2.94 3.17 -13.03
CA THR A 450 -1.90 2.90 -14.05
C THR A 450 -0.94 1.78 -13.66
N ARG A 451 -1.18 1.07 -12.55
CA ARG A 451 -0.35 -0.07 -12.13
C ARG A 451 -0.73 -1.40 -12.77
N PRO A 452 -2.02 -1.71 -13.04
CA PRO A 452 -2.38 -2.98 -13.65
C PRO A 452 -1.96 -3.05 -15.13
N ARG A 453 -1.65 -4.28 -15.57
CA ARG A 453 -1.41 -4.58 -16.97
C ARG A 453 -2.67 -5.07 -17.69
N HIS A 454 -3.49 -5.89 -17.00
CA HIS A 454 -4.65 -6.56 -17.60
C HIS A 454 -5.99 -6.21 -16.96
N ALA A 455 -6.08 -6.29 -15.64
CA ALA A 455 -7.35 -6.11 -14.93
C ALA A 455 -7.18 -5.37 -13.60
N LEU A 456 -8.21 -4.58 -13.28
CA LEU A 456 -8.35 -3.84 -12.03
C LEU A 456 -9.69 -4.19 -11.39
N TRP A 457 -9.66 -4.70 -10.16
CA TRP A 457 -10.82 -4.81 -9.31
C TRP A 457 -10.84 -3.66 -8.30
N MET A 458 -11.97 -2.95 -8.19
CA MET A 458 -12.11 -1.79 -7.31
C MET A 458 -13.31 -1.96 -6.39
N GLY A 459 -13.09 -1.85 -5.08
CA GLY A 459 -14.18 -1.74 -4.12
C GLY A 459 -14.69 -0.30 -4.04
N TRP A 460 -15.99 -0.09 -4.07
CA TRP A 460 -16.61 1.22 -3.98
C TRP A 460 -17.93 1.16 -3.20
N GLY A 461 -18.26 2.25 -2.52
CA GLY A 461 -19.54 2.38 -1.82
C GLY A 461 -19.75 3.79 -1.28
N PRO A 462 -20.99 4.15 -0.95
CA PRO A 462 -21.32 5.47 -0.42
C PRO A 462 -20.82 5.59 1.03
N LEU A 463 -20.07 6.66 1.30
CA LEU A 463 -19.46 6.94 2.60
C LEU A 463 -20.20 8.07 3.31
N ARG A 464 -20.36 7.94 4.63
CA ARG A 464 -20.86 8.98 5.51
C ARG A 464 -19.83 9.43 6.55
N LYS A 465 -19.97 10.66 7.01
CA LYS A 465 -19.20 11.19 8.13
C LYS A 465 -20.03 11.08 9.43
N GLY A 466 -19.48 10.40 10.42
CA GLY A 466 -20.17 10.19 11.69
C GLY A 466 -21.53 9.50 11.50
N ASN A 467 -22.60 10.05 12.11
CA ASN A 467 -23.96 9.53 12.01
C ASN A 467 -24.81 10.25 10.94
N SER A 468 -24.18 11.06 10.07
CA SER A 468 -24.90 11.74 8.97
C SER A 468 -25.47 10.73 7.98
N LYS A 469 -26.62 11.03 7.41
CA LYS A 469 -27.19 10.30 6.28
C LYS A 469 -26.68 10.81 4.92
N SER A 470 -25.93 11.92 4.91
CA SER A 470 -25.35 12.49 3.69
C SER A 470 -24.07 11.78 3.32
N CYS A 471 -23.88 11.53 2.02
CA CYS A 471 -22.63 11.04 1.48
C CYS A 471 -21.56 12.13 1.47
N VAL A 472 -20.30 11.71 1.48
CA VAL A 472 -19.11 12.58 1.44
C VAL A 472 -18.11 12.14 0.37
N ASN A 473 -18.54 11.31 -0.57
CA ASN A 473 -17.66 10.70 -1.58
C ASN A 473 -17.06 11.70 -2.56
N GLU A 474 -17.71 12.85 -2.79
CA GLU A 474 -17.20 13.96 -3.64
C GLU A 474 -15.84 14.47 -3.17
N ARG A 475 -15.52 14.25 -1.90
CA ARG A 475 -14.23 14.61 -1.29
C ARG A 475 -13.13 13.56 -1.49
N SER A 476 -13.46 12.41 -2.08
CA SER A 476 -12.48 11.38 -2.49
C SER A 476 -12.02 11.62 -3.93
N GLY A 477 -10.83 11.11 -4.31
CA GLY A 477 -10.35 11.24 -5.69
C GLY A 477 -11.28 10.58 -6.70
N SER A 478 -11.73 9.35 -6.43
CA SER A 478 -12.66 8.63 -7.32
C SER A 478 -14.03 9.30 -7.40
N GLY A 479 -14.55 9.82 -6.28
CA GLY A 479 -15.83 10.50 -6.24
C GLY A 479 -15.80 11.85 -6.96
N TYR A 480 -14.77 12.68 -6.74
CA TYR A 480 -14.62 13.94 -7.46
C TYR A 480 -14.58 13.73 -8.99
N LEU A 481 -13.88 12.73 -9.48
CA LEU A 481 -13.82 12.43 -10.91
C LEU A 481 -15.20 12.10 -11.50
N LEU A 482 -16.08 11.47 -10.71
CA LEU A 482 -17.44 11.10 -11.15
C LEU A 482 -18.45 12.25 -11.03
N SER A 483 -18.41 13.05 -9.95
CA SER A 483 -19.46 14.04 -9.64
C SER A 483 -18.99 15.49 -9.56
N GLY A 484 -17.69 15.75 -9.51
CA GLY A 484 -17.16 17.06 -9.13
C GLY A 484 -17.33 17.31 -7.64
N ASP A 485 -17.53 18.56 -7.27
CA ASP A 485 -17.72 18.98 -5.86
C ASP A 485 -19.18 18.87 -5.38
N ALA A 486 -20.10 18.37 -6.23
CA ALA A 486 -21.49 18.27 -5.87
C ALA A 486 -21.74 17.13 -4.88
N PRO A 487 -22.26 17.42 -3.67
CA PRO A 487 -22.69 16.37 -2.77
C PRO A 487 -23.94 15.70 -3.32
N ILE A 488 -23.92 14.39 -3.47
CA ILE A 488 -25.04 13.61 -4.00
C ILE A 488 -25.37 12.43 -3.08
N GLY A 489 -26.60 11.92 -3.18
CA GLY A 489 -27.07 10.81 -2.34
C GLY A 489 -26.57 9.44 -2.81
N ALA A 490 -26.71 8.42 -1.96
CA ALA A 490 -26.23 7.07 -2.26
C ALA A 490 -26.85 6.47 -3.52
N ALA A 491 -28.14 6.65 -3.74
CA ALA A 491 -28.84 6.18 -4.95
C ALA A 491 -28.32 6.86 -6.23
N GLU A 492 -28.01 8.16 -6.14
CA GLU A 492 -27.45 8.90 -7.28
C GLU A 492 -26.00 8.46 -7.56
N TRP A 493 -25.20 8.16 -6.53
CA TRP A 493 -23.87 7.55 -6.72
C TRP A 493 -23.95 6.24 -7.50
N ARG A 494 -24.90 5.36 -7.13
CA ARG A 494 -25.11 4.11 -7.84
C ARG A 494 -25.49 4.36 -9.31
N SER A 495 -26.46 5.24 -9.55
CA SER A 495 -26.88 5.56 -10.91
C SER A 495 -25.75 6.14 -11.77
N ARG A 496 -24.88 6.98 -11.20
CA ARG A 496 -23.72 7.53 -11.92
C ARG A 496 -22.67 6.48 -12.24
N LEU A 497 -22.42 5.55 -11.33
CA LEU A 497 -21.50 4.43 -11.59
C LEU A 497 -22.04 3.49 -12.67
N ASP A 498 -23.33 3.18 -12.65
CA ASP A 498 -23.96 2.35 -13.67
C ASP A 498 -23.91 3.04 -15.05
N ALA A 499 -24.26 4.32 -15.13
CA ALA A 499 -24.16 5.10 -16.37
C ALA A 499 -22.71 5.20 -16.88
N PHE A 500 -21.74 5.34 -15.98
CA PHE A 500 -20.33 5.35 -16.36
C PHE A 500 -19.88 3.99 -16.89
N ALA A 501 -20.34 2.90 -16.26
CA ALA A 501 -20.06 1.54 -16.73
C ALA A 501 -20.68 1.26 -18.10
N GLU A 502 -21.93 1.71 -18.34
CA GLU A 502 -22.60 1.59 -19.64
C GLU A 502 -21.88 2.38 -20.75
N ALA A 503 -21.35 3.56 -20.42
CA ALA A 503 -20.62 4.40 -21.35
C ALA A 503 -19.17 3.97 -21.61
N THR A 504 -18.61 3.10 -20.75
CA THR A 504 -17.20 2.70 -20.80
C THR A 504 -17.09 1.22 -21.14
N PRO A 505 -16.74 0.84 -22.38
CA PRO A 505 -16.48 -0.54 -22.74
C PRO A 505 -15.43 -1.18 -21.80
N ASP A 506 -15.59 -2.45 -21.51
CA ASP A 506 -14.70 -3.23 -20.61
C ASP A 506 -14.66 -2.76 -19.14
N LEU A 507 -15.62 -1.93 -18.72
CA LEU A 507 -15.88 -1.61 -17.31
C LEU A 507 -17.22 -2.20 -16.88
N GLN A 508 -17.25 -2.90 -15.75
CA GLN A 508 -18.45 -3.52 -15.18
C GLN A 508 -18.66 -3.04 -13.74
N CYS A 509 -19.91 -2.72 -13.39
CA CYS A 509 -20.31 -2.42 -12.02
C CYS A 509 -21.18 -3.55 -11.48
N LEU A 510 -20.71 -4.22 -10.43
CA LEU A 510 -21.39 -5.35 -9.79
C LEU A 510 -21.73 -5.02 -8.34
N ASN A 511 -22.83 -5.59 -7.83
CA ASN A 511 -23.06 -5.58 -6.41
C ASN A 511 -22.06 -6.51 -5.72
N ALA A 512 -21.33 -6.01 -4.74
CA ALA A 512 -20.56 -6.85 -3.84
C ALA A 512 -21.53 -7.76 -3.05
N PRO A 513 -21.18 -9.02 -2.77
CA PRO A 513 -22.02 -9.91 -1.99
C PRO A 513 -22.36 -9.30 -0.63
N SER A 514 -23.62 -9.35 -0.20
CA SER A 514 -24.04 -8.83 1.11
C SER A 514 -23.50 -9.68 2.27
N THR A 515 -23.35 -10.98 2.04
CA THR A 515 -22.74 -11.94 2.97
C THR A 515 -21.53 -12.57 2.31
N VAL A 516 -20.39 -12.52 2.99
CA VAL A 516 -19.14 -13.15 2.56
C VAL A 516 -18.81 -14.24 3.56
N GLY A 517 -18.64 -15.47 3.07
CA GLY A 517 -18.41 -16.67 3.87
C GLY A 517 -17.07 -16.68 4.64
#